data_5ff485cb877073da0e077386174cc42d
#
_entry.id   5ff485cb877073da0e077386174cc42d
#
_cell.length_a   1.000
_cell.length_b   1.000
_cell.length_c   1.000
_cell.angle_alpha   90.00
_cell.angle_beta   90.00
_cell.angle_gamma   90.00
#
_symmetry.space_group_name_H-M   'P 1'
#
loop_
_entity.id
_entity.type
_entity.pdbx_description
1 polymer ?
#
loop_
_entity_poly.entity_id
_entity_poly.type
_entity_poly.pdbx_seq_one_letter_code
_entity_poly.pdbx_strand_id
1 'polypeptide(L)'
;MNIIETNLKFGSLSKRSKTNRIIIHNADAKKCSAQDIHRWHKERGWAGMGYHFLVRKDGTIERGRPENTVGAHATGCNSDSIGVCFEGAFMTERMGQTQNNAGRELISYLKNKYGITKVQRHKDVNPTNCPGDNFPFDAVVSTETDRWAKDDTGWWFRHADGSYTTNNWECINGVWYYFGSDGYMQTGWIELNGKWYYLTESGGMAKGWIYVNGNWFYANGSGEI
;
A
#
# COMPACT_ATOMS: atom_id res chain seq x y z
N MET A 1 -1.86 -7.33 -8.67
CA MET A 1 -0.48 -7.01 -8.21
C MET A 1 0.51 -7.18 -9.36
N ASN A 2 1.37 -6.19 -9.58
CA ASN A 2 2.45 -6.28 -10.56
C ASN A 2 3.81 -6.17 -9.82
N ILE A 3 4.64 -7.22 -9.92
CA ILE A 3 5.98 -7.24 -9.35
C ILE A 3 6.97 -6.97 -10.48
N ILE A 4 7.73 -5.88 -10.35
CA ILE A 4 8.77 -5.51 -11.31
C ILE A 4 10.01 -6.35 -11.02
N GLU A 5 10.44 -7.12 -12.03
CA GLU A 5 11.69 -7.86 -11.97
C GLU A 5 12.86 -6.89 -12.10
N THR A 6 13.83 -7.03 -11.21
CA THR A 6 15.04 -6.21 -11.21
C THR A 6 16.23 -7.03 -11.72
N ASN A 7 17.12 -6.40 -12.48
CA ASN A 7 18.32 -7.08 -13.01
C ASN A 7 19.52 -7.02 -12.02
N LEU A 8 19.26 -7.25 -10.72
CA LEU A 8 20.29 -7.20 -9.69
C LEU A 8 21.28 -8.36 -9.81
N LYS A 9 22.57 -8.07 -9.72
CA LYS A 9 23.65 -9.06 -9.80
C LYS A 9 24.14 -9.44 -8.40
N PHE A 10 23.68 -10.57 -7.91
CA PHE A 10 24.05 -11.11 -6.61
C PHE A 10 25.38 -11.90 -6.65
N GLY A 11 26.09 -11.93 -5.52
CA GLY A 11 27.10 -12.95 -5.27
C GLY A 11 26.46 -14.31 -4.99
N SER A 12 27.20 -15.23 -4.36
CA SER A 12 26.67 -16.55 -4.02
C SER A 12 25.49 -16.48 -3.08
N LEU A 13 24.41 -17.17 -3.42
CA LEU A 13 23.19 -17.27 -2.63
C LEU A 13 22.88 -18.75 -2.33
N SER A 14 22.52 -19.05 -1.09
CA SER A 14 22.04 -20.36 -0.68
C SER A 14 20.54 -20.49 -0.92
N LYS A 15 20.07 -21.69 -1.31
CA LYS A 15 18.63 -21.97 -1.41
C LYS A 15 17.99 -22.03 -0.02
N ARG A 16 16.78 -21.50 0.10
CA ARG A 16 15.94 -21.64 1.28
C ARG A 16 15.08 -22.91 1.15
N SER A 17 15.11 -23.77 2.19
CA SER A 17 14.39 -25.04 2.17
C SER A 17 12.93 -24.93 2.62
N LYS A 18 12.58 -23.89 3.43
CA LYS A 18 11.24 -23.66 3.96
C LYS A 18 10.97 -22.17 4.11
N THR A 19 9.68 -21.82 4.12
CA THR A 19 9.21 -20.45 4.34
C THR A 19 8.09 -20.48 5.38
N ASN A 20 8.40 -20.09 6.60
CA ASN A 20 7.49 -20.18 7.75
C ASN A 20 6.93 -18.82 8.16
N ARG A 21 7.58 -17.76 7.72
CA ARG A 21 7.21 -16.39 8.16
C ARG A 21 7.58 -15.33 7.13
N ILE A 22 6.93 -14.19 7.28
CA ILE A 22 7.30 -12.94 6.61
C ILE A 22 7.84 -11.99 7.67
N ILE A 23 8.95 -11.29 7.39
CA ILE A 23 9.49 -10.25 8.27
C ILE A 23 9.45 -8.91 7.53
N ILE A 24 8.81 -7.94 8.18
CA ILE A 24 8.61 -6.59 7.67
C ILE A 24 9.76 -5.70 8.12
N HIS A 25 10.27 -4.93 7.16
CA HIS A 25 11.34 -3.95 7.35
C HIS A 25 10.98 -2.61 6.73
N ASN A 26 11.69 -1.57 7.11
CA ASN A 26 11.80 -0.31 6.38
C ASN A 26 13.22 -0.14 5.81
N ALA A 27 13.34 0.69 4.78
CA ALA A 27 14.63 1.01 4.19
C ALA A 27 15.43 2.04 5.03
N ASP A 28 14.78 2.70 5.97
CA ASP A 28 15.27 3.85 6.71
C ASP A 28 15.81 4.97 5.79
N ALA A 29 15.17 5.11 4.63
CA ALA A 29 15.48 6.10 3.61
C ALA A 29 14.18 6.64 3.01
N LYS A 30 14.05 7.97 2.95
CA LYS A 30 12.84 8.65 2.43
C LYS A 30 12.52 8.30 0.99
N LYS A 31 13.56 8.00 0.19
CA LYS A 31 13.43 7.54 -1.20
C LYS A 31 14.55 6.57 -1.53
N CYS A 32 14.21 5.42 -2.10
CA CYS A 32 15.18 4.42 -2.57
C CYS A 32 14.54 3.42 -3.52
N SER A 33 15.35 2.82 -4.38
CA SER A 33 15.01 1.69 -5.23
C SER A 33 15.66 0.40 -4.73
N ALA A 34 15.28 -0.74 -5.30
CA ALA A 34 15.96 -2.01 -5.04
C ALA A 34 17.45 -1.95 -5.45
N GLN A 35 17.79 -1.19 -6.50
CA GLN A 35 19.16 -0.95 -6.93
C GLN A 35 19.97 -0.19 -5.87
N ASP A 36 19.37 0.82 -5.23
CA ASP A 36 20.03 1.59 -4.17
C ASP A 36 20.32 0.70 -2.96
N ILE A 37 19.31 -0.04 -2.48
CA ILE A 37 19.50 -0.97 -1.36
C ILE A 37 20.52 -2.06 -1.72
N HIS A 38 20.49 -2.55 -2.96
CA HIS A 38 21.44 -3.54 -3.44
C HIS A 38 22.88 -3.01 -3.39
N ARG A 39 23.10 -1.77 -3.86
CA ARG A 39 24.39 -1.09 -3.79
C ARG A 39 24.85 -0.93 -2.35
N TRP A 40 24.02 -0.38 -1.47
CA TRP A 40 24.34 -0.18 -0.05
C TRP A 40 24.72 -1.47 0.68
N HIS A 41 24.03 -2.57 0.36
CA HIS A 41 24.32 -3.87 0.96
C HIS A 41 25.62 -4.47 0.39
N LYS A 42 25.93 -4.25 -0.88
CA LYS A 42 27.24 -4.66 -1.46
C LYS A 42 28.40 -3.87 -0.88
N GLU A 43 28.24 -2.58 -0.65
CA GLU A 43 29.24 -1.74 0.03
C GLU A 43 29.55 -2.20 1.46
N ARG A 44 28.60 -2.90 2.10
CA ARG A 44 28.79 -3.58 3.40
C ARG A 44 29.41 -4.98 3.28
N GLY A 45 29.82 -5.40 2.09
CA GLY A 45 30.38 -6.73 1.85
C GLY A 45 29.36 -7.86 1.70
N TRP A 46 28.06 -7.54 1.57
CA TRP A 46 27.03 -8.56 1.39
C TRP A 46 26.93 -9.00 -0.08
N ALA A 47 26.31 -10.17 -0.31
CA ALA A 47 26.09 -10.69 -1.66
C ALA A 47 25.15 -9.79 -2.53
N GLY A 48 24.55 -8.76 -1.95
CA GLY A 48 23.62 -7.84 -2.54
C GLY A 48 22.40 -7.60 -1.62
N MET A 49 21.32 -7.08 -2.14
CA MET A 49 20.09 -6.78 -1.38
C MET A 49 19.67 -7.95 -0.49
N GLY A 50 19.46 -7.70 0.78
CA GLY A 50 19.10 -8.72 1.77
C GLY A 50 17.63 -9.11 1.75
N TYR A 51 16.77 -8.18 1.33
CA TYR A 51 15.31 -8.34 1.27
C TYR A 51 14.87 -9.01 -0.04
N HIS A 52 13.74 -9.72 -0.01
CA HIS A 52 13.19 -10.38 -1.19
C HIS A 52 12.31 -9.45 -2.02
N PHE A 53 11.71 -8.45 -1.38
CA PHE A 53 10.88 -7.45 -2.02
C PHE A 53 11.11 -6.07 -1.42
N LEU A 54 10.91 -5.04 -2.25
CA LEU A 54 10.78 -3.64 -1.85
C LEU A 54 9.42 -3.12 -2.31
N VAL A 55 8.66 -2.56 -1.39
CA VAL A 55 7.40 -1.85 -1.66
C VAL A 55 7.69 -0.35 -1.66
N ARG A 56 7.53 0.30 -2.83
CA ARG A 56 7.79 1.72 -3.03
C ARG A 56 6.60 2.57 -2.58
N LYS A 57 6.84 3.85 -2.31
CA LYS A 57 5.79 4.81 -1.93
C LYS A 57 4.71 5.00 -2.98
N ASP A 58 5.05 4.85 -4.25
CA ASP A 58 4.13 4.91 -5.40
C ASP A 58 3.31 3.62 -5.61
N GLY A 59 3.48 2.62 -4.74
CA GLY A 59 2.82 1.32 -4.83
C GLY A 59 3.56 0.30 -5.71
N THR A 60 4.66 0.68 -6.34
CA THR A 60 5.49 -0.25 -7.11
C THR A 60 6.10 -1.30 -6.18
N ILE A 61 6.05 -2.56 -6.58
CA ILE A 61 6.71 -3.67 -5.89
C ILE A 61 7.90 -4.13 -6.73
N GLU A 62 9.09 -3.98 -6.20
CA GLU A 62 10.33 -4.40 -6.86
C GLU A 62 10.83 -5.72 -6.27
N ARG A 63 11.19 -6.68 -7.13
CA ARG A 63 11.83 -7.89 -6.69
C ARG A 63 13.28 -7.60 -6.32
N GLY A 64 13.66 -7.98 -5.11
CA GLY A 64 15.03 -7.94 -4.61
C GLY A 64 15.72 -9.28 -4.79
N ARG A 65 16.06 -9.93 -3.67
CA ARG A 65 16.68 -11.27 -3.64
C ARG A 65 15.68 -12.32 -4.16
N PRO A 66 16.12 -13.33 -4.93
CA PRO A 66 15.21 -14.38 -5.40
C PRO A 66 14.47 -15.06 -4.23
N GLU A 67 13.17 -15.25 -4.39
CA GLU A 67 12.29 -15.73 -3.31
C GLU A 67 12.71 -17.05 -2.69
N ASN A 68 13.32 -17.95 -3.47
CA ASN A 68 13.73 -19.28 -3.01
C ASN A 68 15.11 -19.30 -2.36
N THR A 69 15.70 -18.15 -2.07
CA THR A 69 17.03 -18.06 -1.45
C THR A 69 16.95 -17.60 0.00
N VAL A 70 17.98 -17.92 0.77
CA VAL A 70 18.16 -17.45 2.14
C VAL A 70 18.35 -15.95 2.13
N GLY A 71 17.61 -15.23 2.95
CA GLY A 71 17.68 -13.76 3.09
C GLY A 71 18.97 -13.29 3.77
N ALA A 72 19.15 -11.98 3.84
CA ALA A 72 20.15 -11.32 4.68
C ALA A 72 19.51 -10.07 5.30
N HIS A 73 18.45 -10.27 6.10
CA HIS A 73 17.62 -9.18 6.63
C HIS A 73 17.26 -9.32 8.11
N ALA A 74 17.29 -10.54 8.68
CA ALA A 74 16.98 -10.77 10.09
C ALA A 74 17.84 -11.92 10.62
N THR A 75 18.82 -11.62 11.46
CA THR A 75 19.73 -12.63 12.03
C THR A 75 18.93 -13.72 12.76
N GLY A 76 19.28 -14.99 12.53
CA GLY A 76 18.58 -16.14 13.10
C GLY A 76 17.28 -16.53 12.40
N CYS A 77 16.73 -15.67 11.51
CA CYS A 77 15.47 -15.93 10.81
C CYS A 77 15.60 -15.96 9.28
N ASN A 78 16.78 -15.69 8.72
CA ASN A 78 17.00 -15.58 7.26
C ASN A 78 16.71 -16.89 6.50
N SER A 79 16.92 -18.05 7.13
CA SER A 79 16.77 -19.37 6.49
C SER A 79 15.34 -19.86 6.38
N ASP A 80 14.37 -19.21 7.07
CA ASP A 80 12.98 -19.63 7.09
C ASP A 80 11.99 -18.50 6.85
N SER A 81 12.46 -17.34 6.40
CA SER A 81 11.62 -16.14 6.20
C SER A 81 11.78 -15.47 4.84
N ILE A 82 10.74 -14.76 4.44
CA ILE A 82 10.76 -13.74 3.39
C ILE A 82 10.86 -12.38 4.03
N GLY A 83 11.88 -11.58 3.65
CA GLY A 83 11.99 -10.18 4.04
C GLY A 83 11.29 -9.28 3.05
N VAL A 84 10.33 -8.49 3.53
CA VAL A 84 9.65 -7.44 2.77
C VAL A 84 10.06 -6.09 3.36
N CYS A 85 10.71 -5.27 2.54
CA CYS A 85 11.17 -3.94 2.90
C CYS A 85 10.20 -2.89 2.33
N PHE A 86 9.96 -1.83 3.07
CA PHE A 86 9.17 -0.68 2.63
C PHE A 86 10.07 0.55 2.49
N GLU A 87 9.95 1.27 1.38
CA GLU A 87 10.59 2.56 1.19
C GLU A 87 10.04 3.55 2.21
N GLY A 88 10.90 4.18 2.99
CA GLY A 88 10.51 5.16 4.00
C GLY A 88 11.34 5.08 5.28
N ALA A 89 11.31 6.17 6.06
CA ALA A 89 11.92 6.29 7.38
C ALA A 89 10.81 6.45 8.44
N PHE A 90 10.15 5.35 8.81
CA PHE A 90 8.93 5.36 9.62
C PHE A 90 9.13 5.61 11.12
N MET A 91 10.32 6.06 11.52
CA MET A 91 10.47 6.77 12.80
C MET A 91 9.98 8.22 12.69
N THR A 92 10.01 8.81 11.49
CA THR A 92 9.69 10.23 11.24
C THR A 92 8.60 10.46 10.19
N GLU A 93 8.37 9.50 9.30
CA GLU A 93 7.37 9.57 8.23
C GLU A 93 6.16 8.69 8.55
N ARG A 94 5.04 8.97 7.89
CA ARG A 94 3.86 8.11 7.84
C ARG A 94 3.75 7.49 6.46
N MET A 95 3.25 6.27 6.39
CA MET A 95 3.00 5.56 5.14
C MET A 95 1.76 6.14 4.43
N GLY A 96 1.87 6.36 3.12
CA GLY A 96 0.72 6.71 2.29
C GLY A 96 -0.14 5.49 1.94
N GLN A 97 -1.41 5.72 1.63
CA GLN A 97 -2.39 4.67 1.33
C GLN A 97 -1.98 3.78 0.15
N THR A 98 -1.43 4.36 -0.91
CA THR A 98 -0.95 3.61 -2.09
C THR A 98 0.09 2.55 -1.72
N GLN A 99 1.07 2.92 -0.88
CA GLN A 99 2.10 2.00 -0.41
C GLN A 99 1.52 0.94 0.54
N ASN A 100 0.60 1.34 1.43
CA ASN A 100 -0.09 0.43 2.33
C ASN A 100 -0.87 -0.64 1.54
N ASN A 101 -1.66 -0.24 0.55
CA ASN A 101 -2.42 -1.14 -0.31
C ASN A 101 -1.52 -2.13 -1.05
N ALA A 102 -0.43 -1.66 -1.67
CA ALA A 102 0.54 -2.52 -2.34
C ALA A 102 1.23 -3.51 -1.37
N GLY A 103 1.60 -3.05 -0.19
CA GLY A 103 2.17 -3.89 0.87
C GLY A 103 1.22 -4.99 1.31
N ARG A 104 -0.04 -4.65 1.57
CA ARG A 104 -1.10 -5.59 1.95
C ARG A 104 -1.34 -6.65 0.87
N GLU A 105 -1.42 -6.23 -0.40
CA GLU A 105 -1.58 -7.13 -1.53
C GLU A 105 -0.41 -8.13 -1.63
N LEU A 106 0.83 -7.64 -1.48
CA LEU A 106 2.02 -8.49 -1.47
C LEU A 106 2.03 -9.48 -0.30
N ILE A 107 1.72 -9.02 0.92
CA ILE A 107 1.68 -9.88 2.11
C ILE A 107 0.60 -10.96 1.96
N SER A 108 -0.58 -10.60 1.47
CA SER A 108 -1.66 -11.56 1.18
C SER A 108 -1.23 -12.61 0.15
N TYR A 109 -0.62 -12.17 -0.95
CA TYR A 109 -0.07 -13.07 -1.96
C TYR A 109 0.95 -14.05 -1.38
N LEU A 110 1.90 -13.57 -0.59
CA LEU A 110 2.94 -14.40 0.02
C LEU A 110 2.37 -15.38 1.06
N LYS A 111 1.41 -14.93 1.88
CA LYS A 111 0.69 -15.80 2.83
C LYS A 111 0.02 -16.97 2.11
N ASN A 112 -0.70 -16.67 1.03
CA ASN A 112 -1.40 -17.68 0.23
C ASN A 112 -0.42 -18.64 -0.48
N LYS A 113 0.62 -18.07 -1.12
CA LYS A 113 1.61 -18.86 -1.89
C LYS A 113 2.38 -19.86 -1.05
N TYR A 114 2.71 -19.51 0.19
CA TYR A 114 3.56 -20.32 1.07
C TYR A 114 2.82 -20.95 2.27
N GLY A 115 1.52 -20.74 2.40
CA GLY A 115 0.74 -21.18 3.55
C GLY A 115 1.19 -20.49 4.86
N ILE A 116 1.65 -19.25 4.79
CA ILE A 116 2.20 -18.52 5.94
C ILE A 116 1.08 -17.83 6.72
N THR A 117 1.06 -18.05 8.03
CA THR A 117 0.19 -17.30 8.95
C THR A 117 0.96 -16.25 9.76
N LYS A 118 2.29 -16.46 9.91
CA LYS A 118 3.13 -15.65 10.78
C LYS A 118 3.77 -14.48 10.01
N VAL A 119 3.35 -13.27 10.35
CA VAL A 119 3.98 -12.02 9.88
C VAL A 119 4.51 -11.27 11.11
N GLN A 120 5.75 -10.82 11.06
CA GLN A 120 6.45 -10.17 12.18
C GLN A 120 7.16 -8.91 11.72
N ARG A 121 7.31 -7.95 12.61
CA ARG A 121 8.22 -6.81 12.41
C ARG A 121 9.64 -7.26 12.69
N HIS A 122 10.63 -6.59 12.12
CA HIS A 122 12.03 -6.88 12.44
C HIS A 122 12.31 -6.75 13.94
N LYS A 123 11.74 -5.75 14.60
CA LYS A 123 11.85 -5.55 16.05
C LYS A 123 11.25 -6.68 16.91
N ASP A 124 10.42 -7.54 16.34
CA ASP A 124 9.86 -8.69 17.07
C ASP A 124 10.82 -9.88 17.12
N VAL A 125 11.90 -9.86 16.33
CA VAL A 125 12.87 -10.97 16.22
C VAL A 125 14.32 -10.55 16.48
N ASN A 126 14.64 -9.26 16.38
CA ASN A 126 15.98 -8.74 16.64
C ASN A 126 15.88 -7.40 17.42
N PRO A 127 16.90 -7.01 18.22
CA PRO A 127 16.94 -5.73 18.91
C PRO A 127 17.15 -4.56 17.92
N THR A 128 16.07 -3.95 17.46
CA THR A 128 16.04 -2.86 16.48
C THR A 128 14.72 -2.10 16.58
N ASN A 129 14.65 -0.86 16.11
CA ASN A 129 13.39 -0.11 15.98
C ASN A 129 12.67 -0.36 14.64
N CYS A 130 13.28 -1.13 13.71
CA CYS A 130 12.71 -1.42 12.41
C CYS A 130 11.38 -2.23 12.55
N PRO A 131 10.33 -1.89 11.82
CA PRO A 131 10.22 -0.94 10.71
C PRO A 131 9.92 0.52 11.12
N GLY A 132 9.94 0.88 12.38
CA GLY A 132 9.66 2.21 12.90
C GLY A 132 8.30 2.29 13.60
N ASP A 133 8.13 3.28 14.49
CA ASP A 133 6.93 3.37 15.33
C ASP A 133 5.70 3.90 14.56
N ASN A 134 5.93 4.67 13.49
CA ASN A 134 4.87 5.15 12.60
C ASN A 134 4.52 4.16 11.47
N PHE A 135 5.13 2.97 11.45
CA PHE A 135 4.80 1.94 10.47
C PHE A 135 3.42 1.33 10.79
N PRO A 136 2.44 1.36 9.87
CA PRO A 136 1.07 0.90 10.12
C PRO A 136 0.98 -0.63 9.99
N PHE A 137 1.63 -1.36 10.91
CA PHE A 137 1.80 -2.81 10.82
C PHE A 137 0.46 -3.55 10.68
N ASP A 138 -0.50 -3.24 11.56
CA ASP A 138 -1.80 -3.92 11.57
C ASP A 138 -2.58 -3.70 10.27
N ALA A 139 -2.51 -2.50 9.70
CA ALA A 139 -3.12 -2.20 8.41
C ALA A 139 -2.47 -2.97 7.25
N VAL A 140 -1.13 -3.07 7.24
CA VAL A 140 -0.37 -3.79 6.19
C VAL A 140 -0.60 -5.32 6.25
N VAL A 141 -0.78 -5.91 7.43
CA VAL A 141 -0.98 -7.36 7.59
C VAL A 141 -2.45 -7.78 7.59
N SER A 142 -3.37 -6.82 7.64
CA SER A 142 -4.81 -7.05 7.65
C SER A 142 -5.25 -7.86 6.43
N THR A 143 -6.17 -8.77 6.63
CA THR A 143 -6.90 -9.48 5.57
C THR A 143 -8.17 -8.74 5.16
N GLU A 144 -8.53 -7.69 5.89
CA GLU A 144 -9.65 -6.82 5.55
C GLU A 144 -9.37 -6.14 4.20
N THR A 145 -10.40 -5.98 3.40
CA THR A 145 -10.34 -5.24 2.13
C THR A 145 -11.11 -3.95 2.25
N ASP A 146 -10.69 -2.95 1.46
CA ASP A 146 -11.50 -1.76 1.28
C ASP A 146 -12.86 -2.16 0.73
N ARG A 147 -13.93 -1.62 1.28
CA ARG A 147 -15.29 -1.98 0.88
C ARG A 147 -16.29 -0.86 1.13
N TRP A 148 -17.30 -0.82 0.31
CA TRP A 148 -18.49 -0.05 0.60
C TRP A 148 -19.23 -0.63 1.82
N ALA A 149 -19.64 0.23 2.69
CA ALA A 149 -20.48 -0.07 3.84
C ALA A 149 -21.72 0.83 3.80
N LYS A 150 -22.81 0.36 4.35
CA LYS A 150 -24.08 1.09 4.42
C LYS A 150 -24.71 0.88 5.78
N ASP A 151 -25.28 1.94 6.32
CA ASP A 151 -26.18 1.92 7.47
C ASP A 151 -27.46 2.72 7.18
N ASP A 152 -28.22 3.05 8.20
CA ASP A 152 -29.48 3.80 8.07
C ASP A 152 -29.27 5.26 7.62
N THR A 153 -28.06 5.80 7.77
CA THR A 153 -27.71 7.18 7.38
C THR A 153 -27.30 7.25 5.92
N GLY A 154 -26.50 6.27 5.42
CA GLY A 154 -26.04 6.32 4.05
C GLY A 154 -24.94 5.32 3.72
N TRP A 155 -24.30 5.54 2.58
CA TRP A 155 -23.12 4.80 2.13
C TRP A 155 -21.82 5.50 2.54
N TRP A 156 -20.82 4.72 2.93
CA TRP A 156 -19.46 5.17 3.22
C TRP A 156 -18.45 4.13 2.73
N PHE A 157 -17.22 4.56 2.51
CA PHE A 157 -16.18 3.64 2.05
C PHE A 157 -15.21 3.37 3.20
N ARG A 158 -15.22 2.12 3.68
CA ARG A 158 -14.37 1.67 4.77
C ARG A 158 -13.07 1.11 4.20
N HIS A 159 -11.96 1.72 4.58
CA HIS A 159 -10.64 1.19 4.28
C HIS A 159 -10.32 -0.04 5.15
N ALA A 160 -9.39 -0.85 4.66
CA ALA A 160 -8.96 -2.06 5.35
C ALA A 160 -8.31 -1.81 6.72
N ASP A 161 -7.77 -0.62 6.94
CA ASP A 161 -7.25 -0.18 8.23
C ASP A 161 -8.33 0.34 9.18
N GLY A 162 -9.59 0.31 8.75
CA GLY A 162 -10.75 0.78 9.51
C GLY A 162 -11.04 2.26 9.36
N SER A 163 -10.17 3.03 8.70
CA SER A 163 -10.40 4.45 8.39
C SER A 163 -11.46 4.63 7.30
N TYR A 164 -11.90 5.86 7.10
CA TYR A 164 -12.79 6.29 6.04
C TYR A 164 -12.52 7.76 5.69
N THR A 165 -12.85 8.16 4.47
CA THR A 165 -12.66 9.53 3.99
C THR A 165 -13.72 10.46 4.55
N THR A 166 -13.32 11.64 4.99
CA THR A 166 -14.23 12.71 5.45
C THR A 166 -13.89 14.02 4.77
N ASN A 167 -14.92 14.79 4.42
CA ASN A 167 -14.82 16.12 3.83
C ASN A 167 -13.81 16.20 2.68
N ASN A 168 -13.80 15.17 1.83
CA ASN A 168 -12.81 15.06 0.75
C ASN A 168 -13.30 14.18 -0.40
N TRP A 169 -12.62 14.33 -1.54
CA TRP A 169 -12.76 13.46 -2.69
C TRP A 169 -11.95 12.17 -2.51
N GLU A 170 -12.49 11.07 -3.03
CA GLU A 170 -11.77 9.81 -3.16
C GLU A 170 -12.08 9.12 -4.48
N CYS A 171 -11.04 8.60 -5.15
CA CYS A 171 -11.18 7.82 -6.38
C CYS A 171 -11.24 6.32 -6.06
N ILE A 172 -12.41 5.72 -6.24
CA ILE A 172 -12.64 4.31 -5.97
C ILE A 172 -12.93 3.60 -7.31
N ASN A 173 -12.06 2.67 -7.70
CA ASN A 173 -12.17 1.94 -8.97
C ASN A 173 -12.30 2.87 -10.21
N GLY A 174 -11.61 4.01 -10.20
CA GLY A 174 -11.61 4.97 -11.31
C GLY A 174 -12.78 5.95 -11.33
N VAL A 175 -13.70 5.87 -10.37
CA VAL A 175 -14.80 6.82 -10.19
C VAL A 175 -14.53 7.69 -8.98
N TRP A 176 -14.71 9.00 -9.11
CA TRP A 176 -14.57 9.95 -8.02
C TRP A 176 -15.86 10.07 -7.23
N TYR A 177 -15.75 10.02 -5.91
CA TYR A 177 -16.81 10.21 -4.94
C TYR A 177 -16.42 11.32 -3.97
N TYR A 178 -17.39 12.05 -3.46
CA TYR A 178 -17.17 13.02 -2.38
C TYR A 178 -17.84 12.53 -1.11
N PHE A 179 -17.10 12.57 -0.01
CA PHE A 179 -17.59 12.21 1.32
C PHE A 179 -17.73 13.46 2.18
N GLY A 180 -18.87 13.60 2.84
CA GLY A 180 -19.14 14.72 3.73
C GLY A 180 -18.27 14.74 4.98
N SER A 181 -18.45 15.73 5.83
CA SER A 181 -17.75 15.83 7.11
C SER A 181 -18.09 14.69 8.08
N ASP A 182 -19.21 14.05 7.89
CA ASP A 182 -19.70 12.87 8.60
C ASP A 182 -19.19 11.55 8.03
N GLY A 183 -18.47 11.59 6.91
CA GLY A 183 -17.90 10.43 6.22
C GLY A 183 -18.85 9.70 5.28
N TYR A 184 -20.08 10.19 5.10
CA TYR A 184 -21.03 9.57 4.16
C TYR A 184 -20.87 10.12 2.74
N MET A 185 -21.00 9.20 1.77
CA MET A 185 -21.01 9.51 0.35
C MET A 185 -22.11 10.48 0.01
N GLN A 186 -21.75 11.57 -0.63
CA GLN A 186 -22.70 12.61 -1.07
C GLN A 186 -23.30 12.26 -2.44
N THR A 187 -24.49 12.80 -2.72
CA THR A 187 -25.20 12.69 -4.00
C THR A 187 -25.81 14.03 -4.36
N GLY A 188 -26.14 14.25 -5.65
CA GLY A 188 -26.73 15.49 -6.12
C GLY A 188 -25.72 16.63 -6.29
N TRP A 189 -26.19 17.85 -6.18
CA TRP A 189 -25.37 19.04 -6.35
C TRP A 189 -24.52 19.35 -5.11
N ILE A 190 -23.24 19.60 -5.33
CA ILE A 190 -22.33 20.08 -4.30
C ILE A 190 -21.52 21.26 -4.81
N GLU A 191 -21.26 22.21 -3.92
CA GLU A 191 -20.38 23.35 -4.19
C GLU A 191 -19.12 23.24 -3.31
N LEU A 192 -17.96 23.27 -3.96
CA LEU A 192 -16.67 23.20 -3.28
C LEU A 192 -15.74 24.29 -3.83
N ASN A 193 -15.31 25.20 -2.96
CA ASN A 193 -14.42 26.31 -3.32
C ASN A 193 -14.92 27.16 -4.50
N GLY A 194 -16.22 27.41 -4.58
CA GLY A 194 -16.86 28.20 -5.64
C GLY A 194 -17.02 27.45 -6.98
N LYS A 195 -16.85 26.14 -7.00
CA LYS A 195 -17.06 25.28 -8.17
C LYS A 195 -18.19 24.30 -7.90
N TRP A 196 -19.06 24.11 -8.89
CA TRP A 196 -20.18 23.19 -8.80
C TRP A 196 -19.86 21.83 -9.41
N TYR A 197 -20.33 20.78 -8.75
CA TYR A 197 -20.22 19.39 -9.19
C TYR A 197 -21.58 18.71 -9.05
N TYR A 198 -21.82 17.70 -9.87
CA TYR A 198 -22.99 16.85 -9.73
C TYR A 198 -22.57 15.41 -9.46
N LEU A 199 -23.05 14.86 -8.36
CA LEU A 199 -22.84 13.46 -7.97
C LEU A 199 -24.13 12.70 -8.32
N THR A 200 -23.97 11.61 -9.06
CA THR A 200 -25.09 10.76 -9.46
C THR A 200 -25.80 10.14 -8.25
N GLU A 201 -26.91 9.48 -8.44
CA GLU A 201 -27.59 8.73 -7.38
C GLU A 201 -26.70 7.63 -6.77
N SER A 202 -25.77 7.08 -7.56
CA SER A 202 -24.75 6.13 -7.08
C SER A 202 -23.54 6.82 -6.42
N GLY A 203 -23.55 8.14 -6.28
CA GLY A 203 -22.49 8.97 -5.66
C GLY A 203 -21.33 9.30 -6.60
N GLY A 204 -21.23 8.70 -7.78
CA GLY A 204 -20.14 8.97 -8.70
C GLY A 204 -20.20 10.38 -9.29
N MET A 205 -19.05 11.06 -9.35
CA MET A 205 -18.92 12.39 -9.97
C MET A 205 -19.26 12.32 -11.46
N ALA A 206 -20.23 13.08 -11.90
CA ALA A 206 -20.63 13.15 -13.30
C ALA A 206 -19.60 13.89 -14.16
N LYS A 207 -19.49 13.49 -15.42
CA LYS A 207 -18.69 14.15 -16.47
C LYS A 207 -19.44 14.18 -17.77
N GLY A 208 -19.19 15.21 -18.58
CA GLY A 208 -19.92 15.41 -19.84
C GLY A 208 -21.32 15.99 -19.61
N TRP A 209 -22.23 15.70 -20.53
CA TRP A 209 -23.61 16.19 -20.47
C TRP A 209 -24.44 15.42 -19.44
N ILE A 210 -25.11 16.16 -18.55
CA ILE A 210 -26.02 15.64 -17.53
C ILE A 210 -27.37 16.35 -17.63
N TYR A 211 -28.45 15.61 -17.47
CA TYR A 211 -29.82 16.14 -17.48
C TYR A 211 -30.41 16.02 -16.09
N VAL A 212 -30.70 17.16 -15.48
CA VAL A 212 -31.19 17.22 -14.10
C VAL A 212 -32.35 18.24 -14.02
N ASN A 213 -33.48 17.82 -13.49
CA ASN A 213 -34.67 18.68 -13.26
C ASN A 213 -35.11 19.48 -14.51
N GLY A 214 -35.08 18.85 -15.70
CA GLY A 214 -35.53 19.50 -16.93
C GLY A 214 -34.46 20.34 -17.64
N ASN A 215 -33.23 20.42 -17.12
CA ASN A 215 -32.16 21.23 -17.68
C ASN A 215 -30.93 20.39 -18.00
N TRP A 216 -30.21 20.81 -19.04
CA TRP A 216 -28.92 20.23 -19.43
C TRP A 216 -27.76 21.05 -18.82
N PHE A 217 -26.81 20.34 -18.24
CA PHE A 217 -25.56 20.89 -17.72
C PHE A 217 -24.38 20.14 -18.35
N TYR A 218 -23.23 20.80 -18.40
CA TYR A 218 -22.02 20.17 -18.90
C TYR A 218 -20.92 20.21 -17.83
N ALA A 219 -20.51 19.04 -17.35
CA ALA A 219 -19.38 18.88 -16.47
C ALA A 219 -18.10 18.61 -17.29
N ASN A 220 -17.04 19.36 -17.07
CA ASN A 220 -15.76 19.19 -17.74
C ASN A 220 -15.04 17.88 -17.34
N GLY A 221 -13.84 17.65 -17.86
CA GLY A 221 -13.04 16.46 -17.54
C GLY A 221 -12.67 16.30 -16.05
N SER A 222 -12.69 17.42 -15.30
CA SER A 222 -12.49 17.46 -13.83
C SER A 222 -13.81 17.36 -13.05
N GLY A 223 -14.96 17.29 -13.74
CA GLY A 223 -16.30 17.25 -13.13
C GLY A 223 -16.87 18.62 -12.79
N GLU A 224 -16.20 19.72 -13.07
CA GLU A 224 -16.64 21.08 -12.78
C GLU A 224 -17.71 21.52 -13.80
N ILE A 225 -18.78 22.16 -13.31
CA ILE A 225 -19.90 22.70 -14.07
C ILE A 225 -19.85 24.21 -14.10
#